data_d86aba0e7ec701499fd4131e2d20740e
#
_entry.id   d86aba0e7ec701499fd4131e2d20740e
#
_cell.length_a   1.000
_cell.length_b   1.000
_cell.length_c   1.000
_cell.angle_alpha   90.00
_cell.angle_beta   90.00
_cell.angle_gamma   90.00
#
_symmetry.space_group_name_H-M   'P 1'
#
loop_
_entity.id
_entity.type
_entity.pdbx_description
1 polymer ?
#
loop_
_entity_poly.entity_id
_entity_poly.type
_entity_poly.pdbx_seq_one_letter_code
_entity_poly.pdbx_strand_id
1 'polypeptide(L)'
;QVLTEQAVYDAVLTMIDSANAQSNDHLDIAMFYLSERKIIAALKQAQQRGVKVRMILDPNKDAFGRQKNGIPNRQVASELNALGLPIRWCDTHGEQCHSKLLLKYNAQQAELILGSSNLTARNLKNYNLETNMRVIGKAQAQVFADAGQYFDSTWGNTQGRQMTVAYAQYADESKAKYWLYRFMEWSGLSTF
;
A
#
# COMPACT_ATOMS: atom_id res chain seq x y z
N GLN A 1 7.03 15.79 10.02
CA GLN A 1 8.10 14.96 10.59
C GLN A 1 8.82 14.23 9.46
N VAL A 2 10.15 14.15 9.56
CA VAL A 2 10.95 13.23 8.75
C VAL A 2 11.11 11.95 9.57
N LEU A 3 10.87 10.81 8.94
CA LEU A 3 10.93 9.48 9.54
C LEU A 3 11.98 8.67 8.81
N THR A 4 12.73 7.85 9.54
CA THR A 4 13.69 6.91 8.97
C THR A 4 13.45 5.50 9.50
N GLU A 5 13.68 4.49 8.69
CA GLU A 5 13.69 3.06 9.03
C GLU A 5 12.54 2.63 9.97
N GLN A 6 12.88 2.21 11.20
CA GLN A 6 11.93 1.72 12.20
C GLN A 6 10.86 2.77 12.57
N ALA A 7 11.20 4.08 12.54
CA ALA A 7 10.21 5.12 12.81
C ALA A 7 9.13 5.20 11.72
N VAL A 8 9.44 4.83 10.46
CA VAL A 8 8.45 4.68 9.39
C VAL A 8 7.48 3.55 9.73
N TYR A 9 8.01 2.41 10.16
CA TYR A 9 7.20 1.24 10.54
C TYR A 9 6.21 1.55 11.65
N ASP A 10 6.69 2.16 12.72
CA ASP A 10 5.87 2.51 13.89
C ASP A 10 4.79 3.54 13.50
N ALA A 11 5.13 4.53 12.67
CA ALA A 11 4.19 5.53 12.19
C ALA A 11 3.09 4.91 11.31
N VAL A 12 3.44 4.00 10.39
CA VAL A 12 2.48 3.31 9.53
C VAL A 12 1.53 2.44 10.34
N LEU A 13 2.04 1.64 11.30
CA LEU A 13 1.19 0.84 12.19
C LEU A 13 0.26 1.75 13.02
N THR A 14 0.79 2.81 13.63
CA THR A 14 -0.01 3.78 14.40
C THR A 14 -1.13 4.40 13.54
N MET A 15 -0.83 4.79 12.29
CA MET A 15 -1.81 5.35 11.37
C MET A 15 -2.95 4.35 11.11
N ILE A 16 -2.63 3.09 10.80
CA ILE A 16 -3.63 2.06 10.48
C ILE A 16 -4.44 1.68 11.73
N ASP A 17 -3.78 1.50 12.87
CA ASP A 17 -4.43 1.07 14.11
C ASP A 17 -5.34 2.15 14.70
N SER A 18 -4.96 3.43 14.53
CA SER A 18 -5.77 4.57 14.97
C SER A 18 -6.95 4.90 14.06
N ALA A 19 -7.04 4.29 12.87
CA ALA A 19 -8.15 4.53 11.95
C ALA A 19 -9.46 3.97 12.54
N ASN A 20 -10.52 4.80 12.54
CA ASN A 20 -11.77 4.52 13.23
C ASN A 20 -12.97 4.75 12.30
N ALA A 21 -13.80 3.71 12.13
CA ALA A 21 -15.03 3.77 11.34
C ALA A 21 -16.06 4.76 11.90
N GLN A 22 -16.11 4.93 13.23
CA GLN A 22 -17.04 5.89 13.87
C GLN A 22 -16.69 7.36 13.54
N SER A 23 -15.41 7.64 13.32
CA SER A 23 -14.91 8.93 12.82
C SER A 23 -15.04 9.08 11.31
N ASN A 24 -15.58 8.06 10.63
CA ASN A 24 -15.63 7.95 9.17
C ASN A 24 -14.24 8.11 8.53
N ASP A 25 -13.22 7.50 9.14
CA ASP A 25 -11.88 7.51 8.59
C ASP A 25 -11.81 6.67 7.29
N HIS A 26 -11.10 7.24 6.33
CA HIS A 26 -10.70 6.59 5.09
C HIS A 26 -9.19 6.32 5.13
N LEU A 27 -8.77 5.27 4.47
CA LEU A 27 -7.36 4.92 4.32
C LEU A 27 -7.08 4.54 2.88
N ASP A 28 -6.37 5.42 2.17
CA ASP A 28 -5.96 5.24 0.78
C ASP A 28 -4.46 4.91 0.72
N ILE A 29 -4.12 3.80 0.06
CA ILE A 29 -2.76 3.30 -0.01
C ILE A 29 -2.37 3.05 -1.47
N ALA A 30 -1.32 3.73 -1.95
CA ALA A 30 -0.66 3.42 -3.21
C ALA A 30 0.75 2.90 -2.93
N MET A 31 1.03 1.64 -3.29
CA MET A 31 2.24 0.96 -2.82
C MET A 31 2.88 0.06 -3.89
N PHE A 32 4.21 0.19 -4.03
CA PHE A 32 4.98 -0.66 -4.93
C PHE A 32 5.16 -2.08 -4.38
N TYR A 33 5.63 -2.24 -3.12
CA TYR A 33 5.72 -3.55 -2.46
C TYR A 33 5.03 -3.56 -1.11
N LEU A 34 4.20 -4.58 -0.88
CA LEU A 34 3.54 -4.84 0.40
C LEU A 34 3.73 -6.31 0.77
N SER A 35 4.49 -6.57 1.83
CA SER A 35 4.76 -7.93 2.31
C SER A 35 4.84 -8.06 3.84
N GLU A 36 5.07 -6.94 4.57
CA GLU A 36 5.23 -6.98 6.03
C GLU A 36 3.95 -7.47 6.73
N ARG A 37 4.07 -8.59 7.44
CA ARG A 37 2.92 -9.33 7.98
C ARG A 37 2.12 -8.58 9.03
N LYS A 38 2.76 -7.77 9.88
CA LYS A 38 2.04 -6.97 10.88
C LYS A 38 1.22 -5.86 10.22
N ILE A 39 1.76 -5.22 9.17
CA ILE A 39 1.01 -4.24 8.37
C ILE A 39 -0.21 -4.89 7.72
N ILE A 40 -0.05 -6.06 7.10
CA ILE A 40 -1.16 -6.81 6.49
C ILE A 40 -2.20 -7.19 7.54
N ALA A 41 -1.78 -7.62 8.74
CA ALA A 41 -2.69 -7.92 9.83
C ALA A 41 -3.45 -6.68 10.31
N ALA A 42 -2.76 -5.55 10.46
CA ALA A 42 -3.39 -4.27 10.83
C ALA A 42 -4.43 -3.81 9.80
N LEU A 43 -4.14 -3.94 8.50
CA LEU A 43 -5.09 -3.64 7.41
C LEU A 43 -6.34 -4.54 7.46
N LYS A 44 -6.15 -5.84 7.71
CA LYS A 44 -7.28 -6.78 7.91
C LYS A 44 -8.15 -6.35 9.09
N GLN A 45 -7.53 -6.01 10.22
CA GLN A 45 -8.25 -5.55 11.40
C GLN A 45 -8.96 -4.21 11.15
N ALA A 46 -8.32 -3.26 10.44
CA ALA A 46 -8.98 -2.00 10.07
C ALA A 46 -10.23 -2.24 9.22
N GLN A 47 -10.16 -3.14 8.23
CA GLN A 47 -11.31 -3.55 7.43
C GLN A 47 -12.41 -4.18 8.31
N GLN A 48 -12.05 -5.07 9.23
CA GLN A 48 -13.01 -5.71 10.15
C GLN A 48 -13.68 -4.70 11.10
N ARG A 49 -12.96 -3.62 11.48
CA ARG A 49 -13.51 -2.50 12.23
C ARG A 49 -14.42 -1.59 11.40
N GLY A 50 -14.55 -1.82 10.09
CA GLY A 50 -15.38 -1.04 9.18
C GLY A 50 -14.71 0.26 8.66
N VAL A 51 -13.39 0.38 8.79
CA VAL A 51 -12.63 1.48 8.15
C VAL A 51 -12.67 1.31 6.64
N LYS A 52 -12.89 2.40 5.92
CA LYS A 52 -12.92 2.39 4.45
C LYS A 52 -11.49 2.39 3.91
N VAL A 53 -11.02 1.24 3.48
CA VAL A 53 -9.67 1.06 2.92
C VAL A 53 -9.74 0.90 1.41
N ARG A 54 -8.90 1.61 0.65
CA ARG A 54 -8.68 1.40 -0.79
C ARG A 54 -7.20 1.23 -1.08
N MET A 55 -6.85 0.34 -2.00
CA MET A 55 -5.45 0.08 -2.31
C MET A 55 -5.18 0.07 -3.82
N ILE A 56 -4.15 0.80 -4.24
CA ILE A 56 -3.52 0.71 -5.55
C ILE A 56 -2.17 0.03 -5.36
N LEU A 57 -1.97 -1.11 -6.00
CA LEU A 57 -0.74 -1.89 -5.89
C LEU A 57 -0.09 -2.07 -7.26
N ASP A 58 1.24 -2.11 -7.29
CA ASP A 58 1.97 -2.62 -8.45
C ASP A 58 1.68 -4.12 -8.61
N PRO A 59 1.35 -4.61 -9.81
CA PRO A 59 1.06 -6.04 -10.03
C PRO A 59 2.30 -6.93 -9.92
N ASN A 60 3.47 -6.37 -9.66
CA ASN A 60 4.78 -7.02 -9.66
C ASN A 60 4.99 -7.88 -10.92
N LYS A 61 4.61 -7.32 -12.06
CA LYS A 61 4.64 -7.97 -13.36
C LYS A 61 5.97 -7.72 -14.08
N ASP A 62 6.50 -6.51 -13.96
CA ASP A 62 7.65 -6.03 -14.72
C ASP A 62 8.75 -5.49 -13.81
N ALA A 63 10.01 -5.67 -14.21
CA ALA A 63 11.16 -5.04 -13.59
C ALA A 63 12.31 -4.91 -14.59
N PHE A 64 12.64 -3.67 -14.99
CA PHE A 64 13.81 -3.39 -15.83
C PHE A 64 13.91 -4.31 -17.06
N GLY A 65 12.79 -4.48 -17.80
CA GLY A 65 12.73 -5.34 -18.98
C GLY A 65 12.61 -6.84 -18.70
N ARG A 66 12.44 -7.25 -17.44
CA ARG A 66 12.23 -8.66 -17.05
C ARG A 66 10.82 -8.87 -16.50
N GLN A 67 10.20 -9.98 -16.88
CA GLN A 67 8.92 -10.37 -16.28
C GLN A 67 9.16 -10.93 -14.87
N LYS A 68 8.34 -10.46 -13.92
CA LYS A 68 8.26 -10.98 -12.55
C LYS A 68 7.06 -11.92 -12.39
N ASN A 69 7.07 -12.70 -11.32
CA ASN A 69 6.05 -13.72 -11.04
C ASN A 69 4.86 -13.22 -10.21
N GLY A 70 4.80 -11.91 -9.89
CA GLY A 70 3.71 -11.30 -9.12
C GLY A 70 3.92 -11.28 -7.60
N ILE A 71 4.95 -11.93 -7.09
CA ILE A 71 5.28 -11.95 -5.64
C ILE A 71 5.92 -10.59 -5.26
N PRO A 72 5.55 -10.01 -4.11
CA PRO A 72 4.59 -10.50 -3.10
C PRO A 72 3.16 -10.01 -3.30
N ASN A 73 2.95 -8.93 -4.07
CA ASN A 73 1.71 -8.16 -4.05
C ASN A 73 0.48 -8.98 -4.46
N ARG A 74 0.58 -9.88 -5.44
CA ARG A 74 -0.59 -10.65 -5.88
C ARG A 74 -1.10 -11.59 -4.79
N GLN A 75 -0.20 -12.21 -4.02
CA GLN A 75 -0.57 -13.10 -2.93
C GLN A 75 -1.14 -12.32 -1.74
N VAL A 76 -0.56 -11.16 -1.42
CA VAL A 76 -1.08 -10.26 -0.38
C VAL A 76 -2.44 -9.70 -0.77
N ALA A 77 -2.59 -9.26 -2.02
CA ALA A 77 -3.86 -8.76 -2.53
C ALA A 77 -4.96 -9.84 -2.50
N SER A 78 -4.63 -11.10 -2.79
CA SER A 78 -5.57 -12.22 -2.64
C SER A 78 -6.07 -12.36 -1.21
N GLU A 79 -5.16 -12.29 -0.20
CA GLU A 79 -5.56 -12.32 1.20
C GLU A 79 -6.48 -11.15 1.61
N LEU A 80 -6.18 -9.94 1.13
CA LEU A 80 -6.92 -8.73 1.49
C LEU A 80 -8.25 -8.65 0.74
N ASN A 81 -8.27 -8.98 -0.55
CA ASN A 81 -9.48 -8.99 -1.37
C ASN A 81 -10.51 -10.02 -0.88
N ALA A 82 -10.06 -11.17 -0.37
CA ALA A 82 -10.93 -12.18 0.25
C ALA A 82 -11.71 -11.65 1.47
N LEU A 83 -11.24 -10.56 2.10
CA LEU A 83 -11.92 -9.84 3.18
C LEU A 83 -12.72 -8.63 2.68
N GLY A 84 -12.85 -8.46 1.37
CA GLY A 84 -13.61 -7.38 0.75
C GLY A 84 -12.86 -6.04 0.66
N LEU A 85 -11.52 -6.00 0.83
CA LEU A 85 -10.78 -4.76 0.58
C LEU A 85 -10.79 -4.44 -0.91
N PRO A 86 -11.24 -3.25 -1.32
CA PRO A 86 -11.13 -2.78 -2.68
C PRO A 86 -9.66 -2.61 -3.10
N ILE A 87 -9.25 -3.33 -4.14
CA ILE A 87 -7.89 -3.29 -4.69
C ILE A 87 -7.96 -3.05 -6.19
N ARG A 88 -7.09 -2.17 -6.68
CA ARG A 88 -6.80 -1.99 -8.10
C ARG A 88 -5.31 -2.16 -8.35
N TRP A 89 -4.96 -2.63 -9.52
CA TRP A 89 -3.58 -2.73 -9.95
C TRP A 89 -3.20 -1.53 -10.79
N CYS A 90 -1.97 -1.06 -10.65
CA CYS A 90 -1.41 -0.16 -11.65
C CYS A 90 -1.40 -0.83 -13.03
N ASP A 91 -1.77 -0.08 -14.05
CA ASP A 91 -1.73 -0.53 -15.45
C ASP A 91 -0.34 -0.28 -16.04
N THR A 92 0.58 -1.21 -15.82
CA THR A 92 1.98 -1.12 -16.23
C THR A 92 2.23 -1.79 -17.58
N HIS A 93 3.12 -1.19 -18.38
CA HIS A 93 3.47 -1.63 -19.73
C HIS A 93 5.00 -1.80 -19.91
N GLY A 94 5.68 -2.27 -18.88
CA GLY A 94 7.14 -2.44 -18.80
C GLY A 94 7.79 -1.60 -17.70
N GLU A 95 7.13 -0.51 -17.28
CA GLU A 95 7.51 0.32 -16.15
C GLU A 95 6.99 -0.26 -14.82
N GLN A 96 7.42 0.33 -13.71
CA GLN A 96 6.97 0.02 -12.36
C GLN A 96 6.12 1.15 -11.80
N CYS A 97 5.04 0.83 -11.11
CA CYS A 97 4.27 1.78 -10.33
C CYS A 97 4.94 1.97 -8.97
N HIS A 98 5.90 2.90 -8.90
CA HIS A 98 6.83 3.02 -7.79
C HIS A 98 6.31 3.92 -6.63
N SER A 99 5.00 4.10 -6.52
CA SER A 99 4.37 4.91 -5.47
C SER A 99 4.54 4.29 -4.09
N LYS A 100 4.70 5.15 -3.09
CA LYS A 100 4.71 4.80 -1.67
C LYS A 100 4.01 5.92 -0.91
N LEU A 101 2.68 5.79 -0.83
CA LEU A 101 1.78 6.79 -0.26
C LEU A 101 0.74 6.10 0.59
N LEU A 102 0.57 6.61 1.83
CA LEU A 102 -0.55 6.28 2.71
C LEU A 102 -1.22 7.58 3.12
N LEU A 103 -2.51 7.68 2.91
CA LEU A 103 -3.34 8.83 3.28
C LEU A 103 -4.51 8.36 4.14
N LYS A 104 -4.50 8.74 5.43
CA LYS A 104 -5.65 8.60 6.32
C LYS A 104 -6.35 9.94 6.42
N TYR A 105 -7.67 9.97 6.29
CA TYR A 105 -8.44 11.21 6.36
C TYR A 105 -9.89 11.01 6.77
N ASN A 106 -10.46 12.05 7.35
CA ASN A 106 -11.88 12.24 7.56
C ASN A 106 -12.26 13.71 7.27
N ALA A 107 -13.44 14.16 7.65
CA ALA A 107 -13.89 15.53 7.38
C ALA A 107 -13.05 16.61 8.09
N GLN A 108 -12.37 16.31 9.19
CA GLN A 108 -11.67 17.26 10.05
C GLN A 108 -10.13 17.18 9.91
N GLN A 109 -9.59 15.97 9.90
CA GLN A 109 -8.15 15.74 9.98
C GLN A 109 -7.68 14.79 8.90
N ALA A 110 -6.41 14.96 8.52
CA ALA A 110 -5.73 14.05 7.64
C ALA A 110 -4.29 13.81 8.12
N GLU A 111 -3.77 12.65 7.74
CA GLU A 111 -2.41 12.21 7.98
C GLU A 111 -1.88 11.56 6.70
N LEU A 112 -0.75 12.03 6.22
CA LEU A 112 -0.09 11.56 5.01
C LEU A 112 1.30 11.03 5.36
N ILE A 113 1.63 9.82 4.91
CA ILE A 113 2.99 9.28 4.92
C ILE A 113 3.38 8.98 3.48
N LEU A 114 4.49 9.55 3.03
CA LEU A 114 5.05 9.30 1.70
C LEU A 114 6.58 9.35 1.73
N GLY A 115 7.24 8.64 0.83
CA GLY A 115 8.70 8.61 0.74
C GLY A 115 9.26 7.41 -0.01
N SER A 116 10.40 6.89 0.46
CA SER A 116 11.11 5.82 -0.22
C SER A 116 10.69 4.41 0.24
N SER A 117 10.17 4.27 1.47
CA SER A 117 9.92 2.95 2.09
C SER A 117 8.78 2.19 1.44
N ASN A 118 9.06 0.98 0.97
CA ASN A 118 8.02 -0.02 0.74
C ASN A 118 7.52 -0.59 2.07
N LEU A 119 6.35 -1.21 2.06
CA LEU A 119 5.80 -1.90 3.22
C LEU A 119 6.29 -3.36 3.29
N THR A 120 7.60 -3.52 3.32
CA THR A 120 8.29 -4.82 3.42
C THR A 120 9.17 -4.87 4.67
N ALA A 121 9.49 -6.07 5.15
CA ALA A 121 10.37 -6.23 6.30
C ALA A 121 11.74 -5.58 6.06
N ARG A 122 12.25 -5.66 4.84
CA ARG A 122 13.55 -5.11 4.45
C ARG A 122 13.60 -3.59 4.61
N ASN A 123 12.55 -2.88 4.17
CA ASN A 123 12.49 -1.42 4.22
C ASN A 123 12.13 -0.88 5.63
N LEU A 124 11.41 -1.67 6.44
CA LEU A 124 10.85 -1.21 7.70
C LEU A 124 11.63 -1.65 8.95
N LYS A 125 12.57 -2.60 8.82
CA LYS A 125 13.31 -3.19 9.96
C LYS A 125 14.82 -2.94 9.91
N ASN A 126 15.22 -1.74 9.49
CA ASN A 126 16.61 -1.28 9.48
C ASN A 126 17.58 -2.08 8.57
N TYR A 127 17.07 -2.76 7.52
CA TYR A 127 17.93 -3.43 6.54
C TYR A 127 18.27 -2.53 5.34
N ASN A 128 17.43 -1.53 5.06
CA ASN A 128 17.69 -0.49 4.06
C ASN A 128 17.60 0.88 4.72
N LEU A 129 18.36 1.85 4.21
CA LEU A 129 18.21 3.25 4.58
C LEU A 129 16.99 3.83 3.85
N GLU A 130 15.99 4.24 4.61
CA GLU A 130 14.73 4.77 4.08
C GLU A 130 14.42 6.12 4.71
N THR A 131 13.78 6.99 3.93
CA THR A 131 13.34 8.29 4.41
C THR A 131 11.91 8.56 3.95
N ASN A 132 11.03 8.80 4.92
CA ASN A 132 9.64 9.17 4.65
C ASN A 132 9.30 10.49 5.34
N MET A 133 8.35 11.20 4.76
CA MET A 133 7.73 12.37 5.37
C MET A 133 6.36 12.00 5.94
N ARG A 134 6.09 12.42 7.17
CA ARG A 134 4.79 12.34 7.82
C ARG A 134 4.24 13.75 8.01
N VAL A 135 3.05 14.00 7.50
CA VAL A 135 2.32 15.27 7.66
C VAL A 135 0.99 14.97 8.35
N ILE A 136 0.68 15.72 9.40
CA ILE A 136 -0.60 15.64 10.13
C ILE A 136 -1.19 17.04 10.18
N GLY A 137 -2.49 17.18 9.91
CA GLY A 137 -3.14 18.48 9.96
C GLY A 137 -4.63 18.43 9.64
N LYS A 138 -5.19 19.62 9.41
CA LYS A 138 -6.58 19.75 8.98
C LYS A 138 -6.76 19.18 7.58
N ALA A 139 -7.83 18.42 7.36
CA ALA A 139 -8.11 17.76 6.09
C ALA A 139 -8.16 18.72 4.88
N GLN A 140 -8.48 19.99 5.12
CA GLN A 140 -8.59 21.03 4.09
C GLN A 140 -7.23 21.61 3.65
N ALA A 141 -6.10 21.23 4.27
CA ALA A 141 -4.80 21.74 3.85
C ALA A 141 -4.43 21.17 2.46
N GLN A 142 -3.84 22.03 1.62
CA GLN A 142 -3.59 21.75 0.20
C GLN A 142 -2.82 20.44 -0.05
N VAL A 143 -1.85 20.11 0.80
CA VAL A 143 -1.06 18.88 0.68
C VAL A 143 -1.91 17.60 0.73
N PHE A 144 -2.98 17.59 1.53
CA PHE A 144 -3.90 16.44 1.60
C PHE A 144 -4.87 16.43 0.42
N ALA A 145 -5.31 17.60 -0.02
CA ALA A 145 -6.13 17.72 -1.23
C ALA A 145 -5.37 17.20 -2.46
N ASP A 146 -4.10 17.58 -2.62
CA ASP A 146 -3.25 17.14 -3.72
C ASP A 146 -3.00 15.62 -3.66
N ALA A 147 -2.72 15.07 -2.47
CA ALA A 147 -2.53 13.63 -2.28
C ALA A 147 -3.82 12.83 -2.58
N GLY A 148 -4.97 13.31 -2.10
CA GLY A 148 -6.28 12.74 -2.37
C GLY A 148 -6.64 12.80 -3.87
N GLN A 149 -6.41 13.93 -4.53
CA GLN A 149 -6.63 14.10 -5.96
C GLN A 149 -5.75 13.15 -6.79
N TYR A 150 -4.47 13.02 -6.43
CA TYR A 150 -3.57 12.04 -7.07
C TYR A 150 -4.14 10.62 -6.94
N PHE A 151 -4.53 10.21 -5.73
CA PHE A 151 -5.07 8.88 -5.51
C PHE A 151 -6.38 8.66 -6.28
N ASP A 152 -7.34 9.59 -6.15
CA ASP A 152 -8.66 9.49 -6.78
C ASP A 152 -8.58 9.50 -8.32
N SER A 153 -7.73 10.34 -8.90
CA SER A 153 -7.54 10.38 -10.34
C SER A 153 -6.91 9.10 -10.88
N THR A 154 -5.97 8.52 -10.13
CA THR A 154 -5.33 7.24 -10.46
C THR A 154 -6.31 6.08 -10.29
N TRP A 155 -7.04 6.06 -9.19
CA TRP A 155 -8.06 5.06 -8.89
C TRP A 155 -9.19 5.06 -9.94
N GLY A 156 -9.69 6.24 -10.28
CA GLY A 156 -10.84 6.43 -11.17
C GLY A 156 -10.51 6.51 -12.65
N ASN A 157 -9.23 6.54 -13.04
CA ASN A 157 -8.79 6.75 -14.43
C ASN A 157 -9.35 8.05 -15.05
N THR A 158 -9.43 9.13 -14.25
CA THR A 158 -10.21 10.33 -14.63
C THR A 158 -9.47 11.31 -15.55
N GLN A 159 -8.19 11.10 -15.82
CA GLN A 159 -7.36 12.03 -16.62
C GLN A 159 -7.27 11.61 -18.10
N GLY A 160 -8.26 10.90 -18.62
CA GLY A 160 -8.26 10.41 -20.01
C GLY A 160 -7.21 9.34 -20.31
N ARG A 161 -6.55 8.84 -19.27
CA ARG A 161 -5.51 7.82 -19.32
C ARG A 161 -5.87 6.69 -18.34
N GLN A 162 -5.76 5.45 -18.80
CA GLN A 162 -5.91 4.29 -17.94
C GLN A 162 -4.65 4.15 -17.08
N MET A 163 -4.79 4.41 -15.78
CA MET A 163 -3.71 4.33 -14.79
C MET A 163 -3.79 3.04 -13.97
N THR A 164 -5.01 2.51 -13.83
CA THR A 164 -5.27 1.30 -13.04
C THR A 164 -6.26 0.38 -13.71
N VAL A 165 -6.14 -0.92 -13.42
CA VAL A 165 -7.06 -1.98 -13.84
C VAL A 165 -7.71 -2.66 -12.64
N ALA A 166 -8.81 -3.39 -12.89
CA ALA A 166 -9.53 -4.11 -11.86
C ALA A 166 -8.67 -5.25 -11.24
N TYR A 167 -8.95 -5.57 -9.97
CA TYR A 167 -8.27 -6.66 -9.25
C TYR A 167 -8.19 -7.96 -10.03
N ALA A 168 -9.27 -8.36 -10.72
CA ALA A 168 -9.35 -9.61 -11.47
C ALA A 168 -8.28 -9.75 -12.58
N GLN A 169 -7.74 -8.63 -13.09
CA GLN A 169 -6.75 -8.65 -14.18
C GLN A 169 -5.45 -9.38 -13.80
N TYR A 170 -5.00 -9.24 -12.56
CA TYR A 170 -3.76 -9.87 -12.07
C TYR A 170 -3.97 -10.66 -10.78
N ALA A 171 -5.21 -11.06 -10.48
CA ALA A 171 -5.51 -11.94 -9.37
C ALA A 171 -4.70 -13.23 -9.47
N ASP A 172 -4.08 -13.64 -8.37
CA ASP A 172 -3.26 -14.88 -8.32
C ASP A 172 -3.49 -15.58 -6.97
N GLU A 173 -4.29 -16.63 -7.01
CA GLU A 173 -4.66 -17.44 -5.83
C GLU A 173 -3.78 -18.68 -5.69
N SER A 174 -2.62 -18.72 -6.37
CA SER A 174 -1.69 -19.85 -6.33
C SER A 174 -1.18 -20.10 -4.91
N LYS A 175 -1.60 -21.22 -4.31
CA LYS A 175 -1.12 -21.65 -3.00
C LYS A 175 0.40 -21.88 -2.98
N ALA A 176 0.97 -22.39 -4.06
CA ALA A 176 2.41 -22.60 -4.16
C ALA A 176 3.20 -21.28 -4.09
N LYS A 177 2.76 -20.26 -4.84
CA LYS A 177 3.36 -18.92 -4.76
C LYS A 177 3.14 -18.25 -3.41
N TYR A 178 1.97 -18.47 -2.78
CA TYR A 178 1.69 -17.97 -1.45
C TYR A 178 2.69 -18.53 -0.44
N TRP A 179 2.92 -19.85 -0.43
CA TRP A 179 3.87 -20.47 0.49
C TRP A 179 5.32 -20.10 0.17
N LEU A 180 5.67 -19.92 -1.11
CA LEU A 180 6.96 -19.40 -1.52
C LEU A 180 7.18 -17.97 -0.96
N TYR A 181 6.23 -17.08 -1.15
CA TYR A 181 6.27 -15.73 -0.58
C TYR A 181 6.44 -15.76 0.96
N ARG A 182 5.67 -16.60 1.65
CA ARG A 182 5.75 -16.74 3.11
C ARG A 182 7.12 -17.25 3.57
N PHE A 183 7.68 -18.19 2.84
CA PHE A 183 9.04 -18.71 3.11
C PHE A 183 10.09 -17.63 2.88
N MET A 184 10.01 -16.87 1.80
CA MET A 184 10.94 -15.77 1.51
C MET A 184 10.91 -14.70 2.60
N GLU A 185 9.72 -14.32 3.08
CA GLU A 185 9.58 -13.36 4.21
C GLU A 185 10.16 -13.91 5.51
N TRP A 186 9.89 -15.17 5.82
CA TRP A 186 10.37 -15.81 7.05
C TRP A 186 11.90 -16.00 7.06
N SER A 187 12.46 -16.41 5.95
CA SER A 187 13.90 -16.71 5.84
C SER A 187 14.77 -15.46 5.68
N GLY A 188 14.17 -14.29 5.39
CA GLY A 188 14.91 -13.07 5.05
C GLY A 188 15.58 -13.09 3.67
N LEU A 189 15.31 -14.11 2.85
CA LEU A 189 15.82 -14.23 1.46
C LEU A 189 15.01 -13.39 0.46
N SER A 190 14.03 -12.61 0.94
CA SER A 190 13.26 -11.72 0.08
C SER A 190 14.13 -10.62 -0.49
N THR A 191 13.94 -10.34 -1.79
CA THR A 191 14.62 -9.25 -2.51
C THR A 191 13.70 -8.03 -2.72
N PHE A 192 12.50 -8.05 -2.11
CA PHE A 192 11.50 -6.99 -2.13
C PHE A 192 11.36 -6.29 -0.79
#